data_4a7d65bb1db8d51b126cd0585c21b51b
#
_entry.id   4a7d65bb1db8d51b126cd0585c21b51b
#
_cell.length_a   1.000
_cell.length_b   1.000
_cell.length_c   1.000
_cell.angle_alpha   90.00
_cell.angle_beta   90.00
_cell.angle_gamma   90.00
#
_symmetry.space_group_name_H-M   'P 1'
#
loop_
_entity.id
_entity.type
_entity.pdbx_description
1 polymer ?
#
loop_
_entity_poly.entity_id
_entity_poly.type
_entity_poly.pdbx_seq_one_letter_code
_entity_poly.pdbx_strand_id
1 'polypeptide(L)'
;MTALVALKYGNLEDMVTVPQESVITESGSSMAGVVPGDKLTLEQLLYGLLIPSGNDGANAIAVHMGGSIEGFVEMMNEEAARIGATGTHFANANGLTNEDHYMTAYDLYLMFHEALKYEKFRDIIGTKTYTASYKGADGSDKTASWSVSNYYMLGKREMPDGLSVFGGKTGTTKAAGYCLIMGEK
;
A
#
# COMPACT_ATOMS: atom_id res chain seq x y z
N MET A 1 -1.77 0.52 -6.73
CA MET A 1 -3.14 1.02 -6.99
C MET A 1 -3.81 1.51 -5.70
N THR A 2 -3.89 0.73 -4.64
CA THR A 2 -4.55 1.10 -3.37
C THR A 2 -4.15 2.48 -2.84
N ALA A 3 -2.85 2.75 -2.77
CA ALA A 3 -2.36 4.06 -2.37
C ALA A 3 -2.73 5.18 -3.37
N LEU A 4 -2.74 4.90 -4.67
CA LEU A 4 -3.12 5.88 -5.70
C LEU A 4 -4.57 6.30 -5.54
N VAL A 5 -5.49 5.34 -5.39
CA VAL A 5 -6.92 5.62 -5.18
C VAL A 5 -7.14 6.40 -3.89
N ALA A 6 -6.49 5.99 -2.79
CA ALA A 6 -6.60 6.68 -1.51
C ALA A 6 -6.07 8.12 -1.55
N LEU A 7 -4.94 8.36 -2.22
CA LEU A 7 -4.36 9.70 -2.37
C LEU A 7 -5.18 10.61 -3.29
N LYS A 8 -5.86 10.03 -4.26
CA LYS A 8 -6.64 10.77 -5.26
C LYS A 8 -8.01 11.17 -4.75
N TYR A 9 -8.67 10.29 -4.03
CA TYR A 9 -10.08 10.43 -3.68
C TYR A 9 -10.33 10.58 -2.18
N GLY A 10 -9.34 10.26 -1.33
CA GLY A 10 -9.46 10.35 0.13
C GLY A 10 -8.98 11.69 0.69
N ASN A 11 -9.38 11.94 1.95
CA ASN A 11 -8.80 13.00 2.75
C ASN A 11 -7.84 12.38 3.78
N LEU A 12 -6.58 12.76 3.73
CA LEU A 12 -5.51 12.16 4.55
C LEU A 12 -5.72 12.35 6.06
N GLU A 13 -6.46 13.38 6.45
CA GLU A 13 -6.81 13.68 7.85
C GLU A 13 -7.98 12.84 8.37
N ASP A 14 -8.69 12.11 7.50
CA ASP A 14 -9.83 11.29 7.94
C ASP A 14 -9.40 10.26 8.96
N MET A 15 -10.14 10.20 10.07
CA MET A 15 -9.96 9.20 11.11
C MET A 15 -10.63 7.89 10.72
N VAL A 16 -9.85 6.90 10.41
CA VAL A 16 -10.30 5.56 10.05
C VAL A 16 -10.36 4.69 11.28
N THR A 17 -11.52 4.08 11.54
CA THR A 17 -11.63 2.98 12.50
C THR A 17 -11.36 1.68 11.75
N VAL A 18 -10.33 0.96 12.15
CA VAL A 18 -9.92 -0.32 11.51
C VAL A 18 -11.08 -1.31 11.59
N PRO A 19 -11.58 -1.80 10.45
CA PRO A 19 -12.72 -2.70 10.40
C PRO A 19 -12.34 -4.17 10.63
N GLN A 20 -13.33 -5.04 10.80
CA GLN A 20 -13.12 -6.49 10.99
C GLN A 20 -12.48 -7.15 9.76
N GLU A 21 -12.72 -6.65 8.57
CA GLU A 21 -12.16 -7.10 7.30
C GLU A 21 -10.64 -6.92 7.21
N SER A 22 -10.04 -6.16 8.14
CA SER A 22 -8.58 -6.02 8.26
C SER A 22 -7.88 -7.24 8.85
N VAL A 23 -8.64 -8.21 9.37
CA VAL A 23 -8.07 -9.45 9.88
C VAL A 23 -7.62 -10.33 8.71
N ILE A 24 -6.31 -10.48 8.56
CA ILE A 24 -5.70 -11.32 7.52
C ILE A 24 -5.41 -12.70 8.11
N THR A 25 -5.95 -13.73 7.49
CA THR A 25 -5.78 -15.12 7.94
C THR A 25 -4.68 -15.87 7.20
N GLU A 26 -4.17 -15.31 6.09
CA GLU A 26 -3.08 -15.93 5.32
C GLU A 26 -1.76 -15.85 6.08
N SER A 27 -1.24 -17.02 6.45
CA SER A 27 0.01 -17.14 7.22
C SER A 27 1.21 -16.61 6.46
N GLY A 28 2.05 -15.82 7.13
CA GLY A 28 3.26 -15.23 6.53
C GLY A 28 3.01 -13.94 5.77
N SER A 29 1.78 -13.45 5.75
CA SER A 29 1.45 -12.15 5.17
C SER A 29 2.10 -11.00 5.95
N SER A 30 2.56 -9.99 5.22
CA SER A 30 3.08 -8.76 5.82
C SER A 30 1.96 -7.94 6.46
N MET A 31 2.19 -7.43 7.66
CA MET A 31 1.19 -6.71 8.44
C MET A 31 1.73 -5.36 8.93
N ALA A 32 0.88 -4.36 8.98
CA ALA A 32 1.14 -3.13 9.75
C ALA A 32 0.94 -3.35 11.25
N GLY A 33 0.19 -4.38 11.62
CA GLY A 33 -0.12 -4.75 13.00
C GLY A 33 -1.27 -3.95 13.60
N VAL A 34 -2.13 -3.39 12.74
CA VAL A 34 -3.38 -2.74 13.18
C VAL A 34 -4.47 -3.79 13.38
N VAL A 35 -5.33 -3.58 14.37
CA VAL A 35 -6.40 -4.52 14.71
C VAL A 35 -7.76 -3.83 14.70
N PRO A 36 -8.86 -4.59 14.52
CA PRO A 36 -10.20 -4.00 14.53
C PRO A 36 -10.46 -3.10 15.73
N GLY A 37 -11.00 -1.92 15.46
CA GLY A 37 -11.30 -0.88 16.44
C GLY A 37 -10.16 0.11 16.69
N ASP A 38 -8.93 -0.14 16.23
CA ASP A 38 -7.86 0.86 16.23
C ASP A 38 -8.26 2.08 15.39
N LYS A 39 -7.80 3.27 15.78
CA LYS A 39 -8.14 4.52 15.10
C LYS A 39 -6.88 5.23 14.63
N LEU A 40 -6.70 5.27 13.32
CA LEU A 40 -5.56 5.91 12.65
C LEU A 40 -6.07 6.90 11.61
N THR A 41 -5.26 7.90 11.26
CA THR A 41 -5.55 8.71 10.08
C THR A 41 -5.33 7.91 8.80
N LEU A 42 -6.01 8.29 7.70
CA LEU A 42 -5.78 7.69 6.39
C LEU A 42 -4.30 7.81 5.98
N GLU A 43 -3.65 8.94 6.32
CA GLU A 43 -2.20 9.11 6.11
C GLU A 43 -1.39 8.04 6.85
N GLN A 44 -1.66 7.81 8.14
CA GLN A 44 -0.96 6.78 8.92
C GLN A 44 -1.14 5.38 8.33
N LEU A 45 -2.36 5.06 7.87
CA LEU A 45 -2.64 3.80 7.19
C LEU A 45 -1.89 3.66 5.87
N LEU A 46 -1.70 4.75 5.10
CA LEU A 46 -0.87 4.73 3.88
C LEU A 46 0.60 4.43 4.19
N TYR A 47 1.14 4.96 5.29
CA TYR A 47 2.48 4.56 5.77
C TYR A 47 2.51 3.07 6.15
N GLY A 48 1.50 2.58 6.88
CA GLY A 48 1.35 1.17 7.24
C GLY A 48 1.17 0.25 6.03
N LEU A 49 0.53 0.71 4.97
CA LEU A 49 0.39 0.01 3.70
C LEU A 49 1.73 -0.11 2.94
N LEU A 50 2.44 1.02 2.77
CA LEU A 50 3.54 1.09 1.82
C LEU A 50 4.89 0.70 2.41
N ILE A 51 5.16 0.99 3.70
CA ILE A 51 6.45 0.73 4.34
C ILE A 51 6.59 -0.74 4.74
N PRO A 52 5.78 -1.31 5.65
CA PRO A 52 5.86 -2.71 6.01
C PRO A 52 5.10 -3.61 5.04
N SER A 53 4.42 -3.05 4.05
CA SER A 53 3.51 -3.79 3.14
C SER A 53 2.30 -4.39 3.87
N GLY A 54 1.65 -3.62 4.76
CA GLY A 54 0.56 -4.09 5.61
C GLY A 54 -0.71 -4.44 4.86
N ASN A 55 -1.04 -5.73 4.78
CA ASN A 55 -2.27 -6.21 4.16
C ASN A 55 -3.52 -5.81 4.97
N ASP A 56 -3.39 -5.76 6.29
CA ASP A 56 -4.38 -5.24 7.24
C ASP A 56 -4.69 -3.76 6.98
N GLY A 57 -3.64 -2.95 6.80
CA GLY A 57 -3.77 -1.54 6.45
C GLY A 57 -4.44 -1.33 5.09
N ALA A 58 -4.14 -2.20 4.09
CA ALA A 58 -4.80 -2.16 2.78
C ALA A 58 -6.31 -2.37 2.89
N ASN A 59 -6.73 -3.37 3.67
CA ASN A 59 -8.15 -3.66 3.86
C ASN A 59 -8.85 -2.55 4.67
N ALA A 60 -8.18 -1.97 5.67
CA ALA A 60 -8.73 -0.83 6.40
C ALA A 60 -9.00 0.37 5.49
N ILE A 61 -8.04 0.71 4.61
CA ILE A 61 -8.20 1.76 3.60
C ILE A 61 -9.36 1.41 2.66
N ALA A 62 -9.43 0.17 2.19
CA ALA A 62 -10.45 -0.27 1.24
C ALA A 62 -11.87 -0.10 1.79
N VAL A 63 -12.12 -0.58 3.01
CA VAL A 63 -13.45 -0.46 3.63
C VAL A 63 -13.80 1.01 3.91
N HIS A 64 -12.83 1.81 4.37
CA HIS A 64 -13.06 3.24 4.61
C HIS A 64 -13.44 3.99 3.32
N MET A 65 -12.73 3.74 2.23
CA MET A 65 -12.90 4.47 0.97
C MET A 65 -14.07 3.97 0.13
N GLY A 66 -14.24 2.64 0.07
CA GLY A 66 -15.21 1.97 -0.80
C GLY A 66 -16.49 1.53 -0.09
N GLY A 67 -16.56 1.66 1.25
CA GLY A 67 -17.64 1.11 2.06
C GLY A 67 -17.56 -0.43 2.23
N SER A 68 -16.82 -1.11 1.36
CA SER A 68 -16.46 -2.54 1.44
C SER A 68 -15.17 -2.80 0.64
N ILE A 69 -14.61 -4.00 0.78
CA ILE A 69 -13.46 -4.42 -0.04
C ILE A 69 -13.84 -4.41 -1.53
N GLU A 70 -15.00 -4.95 -1.87
CA GLU A 70 -15.53 -5.04 -3.25
C GLU A 70 -15.73 -3.64 -3.85
N GLY A 71 -16.37 -2.73 -3.13
CA GLY A 71 -16.58 -1.34 -3.61
C GLY A 71 -15.26 -0.62 -3.87
N PHE A 72 -14.25 -0.86 -3.05
CA PHE A 72 -12.92 -0.30 -3.28
C PHE A 72 -12.20 -0.95 -4.48
N VAL A 73 -12.38 -2.25 -4.68
CA VAL A 73 -11.84 -2.96 -5.84
C VAL A 73 -12.44 -2.43 -7.14
N GLU A 74 -13.73 -2.09 -7.16
CA GLU A 74 -14.37 -1.39 -8.28
C GLU A 74 -13.66 -0.06 -8.56
N MET A 75 -13.42 0.78 -7.55
CA MET A 75 -12.66 2.03 -7.69
C MET A 75 -11.25 1.80 -8.24
N MET A 76 -10.57 0.73 -7.81
CA MET A 76 -9.22 0.38 -8.32
C MET A 76 -9.27 0.02 -9.82
N ASN A 77 -10.26 -0.75 -10.25
CA ASN A 77 -10.41 -1.16 -11.65
C ASN A 77 -10.84 0.01 -12.53
N GLU A 78 -11.73 0.89 -12.07
CA GLU A 78 -12.07 2.14 -12.75
C GLU A 78 -10.86 3.04 -12.95
N GLU A 79 -10.05 3.18 -11.89
CA GLU A 79 -8.81 3.99 -11.98
C GLU A 79 -7.78 3.35 -12.91
N ALA A 80 -7.65 2.01 -12.93
CA ALA A 80 -6.80 1.31 -13.89
C ALA A 80 -7.24 1.60 -15.34
N ALA A 81 -8.53 1.50 -15.61
CA ALA A 81 -9.08 1.83 -16.93
C ALA A 81 -8.83 3.30 -17.31
N ARG A 82 -9.03 4.23 -16.37
CA ARG A 82 -8.81 5.67 -16.57
C ARG A 82 -7.38 6.02 -16.98
N ILE A 83 -6.38 5.34 -16.40
CA ILE A 83 -4.96 5.58 -16.71
C ILE A 83 -4.46 4.75 -17.89
N GLY A 84 -5.32 3.94 -18.51
CA GLY A 84 -4.97 3.11 -19.65
C GLY A 84 -4.29 1.78 -19.31
N ALA A 85 -4.36 1.33 -18.04
CA ALA A 85 -3.82 0.05 -17.58
C ALA A 85 -4.77 -1.11 -17.94
N THR A 86 -4.92 -1.39 -19.24
CA THR A 86 -5.94 -2.30 -19.79
C THR A 86 -5.60 -3.79 -19.67
N GLY A 87 -4.36 -4.14 -19.34
CA GLY A 87 -3.93 -5.51 -19.05
C GLY A 87 -3.92 -5.85 -17.56
N THR A 88 -4.73 -5.13 -16.76
CA THR A 88 -4.78 -5.26 -15.31
C THR A 88 -6.20 -5.54 -14.83
N HIS A 89 -6.32 -6.40 -13.84
CA HIS A 89 -7.54 -6.60 -13.08
C HIS A 89 -7.22 -6.79 -11.59
N PHE A 90 -7.87 -6.02 -10.74
CA PHE A 90 -7.78 -6.10 -9.29
C PHE A 90 -8.95 -6.91 -8.74
N ALA A 91 -8.66 -7.91 -7.88
CA ALA A 91 -9.64 -8.71 -7.16
C ALA A 91 -9.62 -8.46 -5.64
N ASN A 92 -8.61 -7.74 -5.16
CA ASN A 92 -8.49 -7.34 -3.76
C ASN A 92 -7.62 -6.07 -3.61
N ALA A 93 -7.65 -5.48 -2.42
CA ALA A 93 -6.92 -4.24 -2.13
C ALA A 93 -5.47 -4.47 -1.66
N ASN A 94 -5.13 -5.66 -1.20
CA ASN A 94 -3.87 -5.96 -0.51
C ASN A 94 -2.83 -6.64 -1.41
N GLY A 95 -3.22 -7.23 -2.55
CA GLY A 95 -2.32 -7.90 -3.47
C GLY A 95 -2.01 -9.36 -3.12
N LEU A 96 -2.75 -9.97 -2.19
CA LEU A 96 -2.68 -11.41 -1.93
C LEU A 96 -3.19 -12.19 -3.15
N THR A 97 -2.76 -13.45 -3.26
CA THR A 97 -3.03 -14.27 -4.43
C THR A 97 -4.53 -14.48 -4.67
N ASN A 98 -4.97 -14.16 -5.89
CA ASN A 98 -6.29 -14.48 -6.42
C ASN A 98 -6.13 -14.74 -7.92
N GLU A 99 -6.85 -15.70 -8.48
CA GLU A 99 -6.72 -16.10 -9.90
C GLU A 99 -7.07 -14.95 -10.84
N ASP A 100 -8.01 -14.09 -10.44
CA ASP A 100 -8.44 -12.92 -11.21
C ASP A 100 -7.62 -11.64 -10.90
N HIS A 101 -6.56 -11.74 -10.08
CA HIS A 101 -5.70 -10.61 -9.74
C HIS A 101 -4.42 -10.63 -10.56
N TYR A 102 -4.34 -9.82 -11.59
CA TYR A 102 -3.20 -9.78 -12.50
C TYR A 102 -2.90 -8.37 -13.02
N MET A 103 -1.68 -8.17 -13.47
CA MET A 103 -1.27 -6.94 -14.16
C MET A 103 -0.06 -7.20 -15.06
N THR A 104 0.14 -6.31 -16.04
CA THR A 104 1.37 -6.27 -16.84
C THR A 104 2.42 -5.37 -16.19
N ALA A 105 3.69 -5.57 -16.54
CA ALA A 105 4.77 -4.68 -16.10
C ALA A 105 4.57 -3.24 -16.61
N TYR A 106 4.01 -3.07 -17.81
CA TYR A 106 3.70 -1.76 -18.36
C TYR A 106 2.58 -1.06 -17.58
N ASP A 107 1.53 -1.79 -17.20
CA ASP A 107 0.45 -1.21 -16.40
C ASP A 107 0.94 -0.83 -15.00
N LEU A 108 1.83 -1.64 -14.42
CA LEU A 108 2.48 -1.28 -13.15
C LEU A 108 3.26 0.04 -13.27
N TYR A 109 3.98 0.23 -14.38
CA TYR A 109 4.65 1.50 -14.68
C TYR A 109 3.65 2.67 -14.77
N LEU A 110 2.53 2.51 -15.48
CA LEU A 110 1.50 3.55 -15.59
C LEU A 110 0.96 3.95 -14.22
N MET A 111 0.63 2.97 -13.37
CA MET A 111 0.14 3.20 -12.01
C MET A 111 1.17 3.92 -11.14
N PHE A 112 2.42 3.49 -11.21
CA PHE A 112 3.50 4.08 -10.43
C PHE A 112 3.79 5.52 -10.89
N HIS A 113 3.84 5.74 -12.21
CA HIS A 113 4.02 7.07 -12.81
C HIS A 113 2.88 8.02 -12.38
N GLU A 114 1.63 7.56 -12.39
CA GLU A 114 0.49 8.36 -11.92
C GLU A 114 0.60 8.68 -10.43
N ALA A 115 0.96 7.68 -9.61
CA ALA A 115 1.13 7.87 -8.17
C ALA A 115 2.27 8.85 -7.82
N LEU A 116 3.34 8.87 -8.61
CA LEU A 116 4.46 9.80 -8.43
C LEU A 116 4.08 11.28 -8.62
N LYS A 117 2.93 11.61 -9.18
CA LYS A 117 2.41 12.99 -9.26
C LYS A 117 2.02 13.52 -7.88
N TYR A 118 1.69 12.65 -6.93
CA TYR A 118 1.34 13.00 -5.56
C TYR A 118 2.61 13.11 -4.70
N GLU A 119 2.85 14.30 -4.15
CA GLU A 119 4.01 14.56 -3.27
C GLU A 119 4.02 13.58 -2.09
N LYS A 120 2.89 13.40 -1.44
CA LYS A 120 2.74 12.47 -0.32
C LYS A 120 3.13 11.03 -0.67
N PHE A 121 2.84 10.57 -1.90
CA PHE A 121 3.29 9.24 -2.34
C PHE A 121 4.81 9.15 -2.38
N ARG A 122 5.48 10.18 -2.96
CA ARG A 122 6.94 10.23 -3.02
C ARG A 122 7.56 10.25 -1.63
N ASP A 123 6.97 11.01 -0.70
CA ASP A 123 7.42 11.08 0.70
C ASP A 123 7.34 9.72 1.37
N ILE A 124 6.20 9.02 1.24
CA ILE A 124 6.00 7.72 1.89
C ILE A 124 6.95 6.67 1.33
N ILE A 125 7.05 6.53 -0.01
CA ILE A 125 7.93 5.51 -0.61
C ILE A 125 9.41 5.79 -0.41
N GLY A 126 9.79 7.06 -0.15
CA GLY A 126 11.14 7.48 0.21
C GLY A 126 11.48 7.32 1.70
N THR A 127 10.48 7.04 2.52
CA THR A 127 10.64 6.89 3.97
C THR A 127 11.19 5.51 4.33
N LYS A 128 12.29 5.47 5.10
CA LYS A 128 12.90 4.20 5.56
C LYS A 128 12.23 3.63 6.80
N THR A 129 11.86 4.52 7.72
CA THR A 129 11.19 4.16 8.97
C THR A 129 10.12 5.19 9.30
N TYR A 130 8.99 4.75 9.81
CA TYR A 130 7.91 5.62 10.26
C TYR A 130 7.33 5.09 11.57
N THR A 131 7.04 6.00 12.51
CA THR A 131 6.39 5.67 13.78
C THR A 131 5.04 6.36 13.83
N ALA A 132 3.97 5.56 13.89
CA ALA A 132 2.60 6.03 14.08
C ALA A 132 2.23 5.99 15.56
N SER A 133 1.63 7.07 16.07
CA SER A 133 0.95 7.09 17.36
C SER A 133 -0.55 7.21 17.10
N TYR A 134 -1.35 6.32 17.68
CA TYR A 134 -2.78 6.21 17.41
C TYR A 134 -3.55 5.69 18.63
N LYS A 135 -4.87 5.63 18.55
CA LYS A 135 -5.71 5.11 19.63
C LYS A 135 -6.13 3.66 19.35
N GLY A 136 -6.00 2.81 20.36
CA GLY A 136 -6.55 1.47 20.35
C GLY A 136 -8.08 1.45 20.47
N ALA A 137 -8.68 0.28 20.23
CA ALA A 137 -10.13 0.07 20.34
C ALA A 137 -10.67 0.41 21.74
N ASP A 138 -9.86 0.23 22.75
CA ASP A 138 -10.17 0.56 24.17
C ASP A 138 -9.87 2.03 24.53
N GLY A 139 -9.42 2.83 23.56
CA GLY A 139 -9.03 4.23 23.75
C GLY A 139 -7.60 4.43 24.28
N SER A 140 -6.84 3.37 24.53
CA SER A 140 -5.45 3.45 24.95
C SER A 140 -4.56 4.05 23.86
N ASP A 141 -3.45 4.66 24.26
CA ASP A 141 -2.42 5.12 23.33
C ASP A 141 -1.58 3.93 22.86
N LYS A 142 -1.47 3.81 21.54
CA LYS A 142 -0.66 2.80 20.85
C LYS A 142 0.39 3.45 19.96
N THR A 143 1.47 2.73 19.75
CA THR A 143 2.55 3.14 18.85
C THR A 143 2.97 1.94 18.01
N ALA A 144 3.08 2.12 16.69
CA ALA A 144 3.66 1.15 15.77
C ALA A 144 4.85 1.79 15.03
N SER A 145 5.94 1.05 14.90
CA SER A 145 7.12 1.47 14.14
C SER A 145 7.32 0.52 12.95
N TRP A 146 7.34 1.10 11.75
CA TRP A 146 7.45 0.37 10.49
C TRP A 146 8.76 0.69 9.80
N SER A 147 9.36 -0.32 9.18
CA SER A 147 10.60 -0.19 8.42
C SER A 147 10.43 -0.76 7.01
N VAL A 148 11.06 -0.11 6.03
CA VAL A 148 11.01 -0.55 4.63
C VAL A 148 11.74 -1.89 4.45
N SER A 149 11.21 -2.74 3.55
CA SER A 149 11.82 -4.02 3.19
C SER A 149 12.68 -3.98 1.92
N ASN A 150 12.72 -2.85 1.22
CA ASN A 150 13.47 -2.68 -0.02
C ASN A 150 14.98 -2.65 0.23
N TYR A 151 15.72 -3.64 -0.28
CA TYR A 151 17.15 -3.80 -0.05
C TYR A 151 18.00 -2.67 -0.64
N TYR A 152 17.58 -2.04 -1.74
CA TYR A 152 18.28 -0.91 -2.31
C TYR A 152 18.16 0.32 -1.39
N MET A 153 16.97 0.60 -0.87
CA MET A 153 16.77 1.68 0.10
C MET A 153 17.52 1.46 1.42
N LEU A 154 17.70 0.18 1.81
CA LEU A 154 18.46 -0.20 3.00
C LEU A 154 19.98 -0.23 2.77
N GLY A 155 20.46 -0.01 1.55
CA GLY A 155 21.88 -0.11 1.20
C GLY A 155 22.42 -1.54 1.24
N LYS A 156 21.55 -2.56 1.21
CA LYS A 156 21.93 -3.99 1.17
C LYS A 156 22.19 -4.50 -0.27
N ARG A 157 21.85 -3.70 -1.24
CA ARG A 157 22.12 -3.89 -2.67
C ARG A 157 22.62 -2.58 -3.25
N GLU A 158 23.65 -2.67 -4.08
CA GLU A 158 24.21 -1.54 -4.80
C GLU A 158 23.36 -1.21 -6.02
N MET A 159 23.20 0.10 -6.27
CA MET A 159 22.61 0.59 -7.51
C MET A 159 23.68 0.59 -8.61
N PRO A 160 23.29 0.48 -9.88
CA PRO A 160 24.23 0.75 -10.99
C PRO A 160 24.85 2.16 -10.88
N ASP A 161 26.07 2.30 -11.40
CA ASP A 161 26.81 3.56 -11.35
C ASP A 161 25.98 4.73 -11.92
N GLY A 162 25.94 5.83 -11.18
CA GLY A 162 25.24 7.04 -11.58
C GLY A 162 23.74 7.06 -11.25
N LEU A 163 23.20 5.98 -10.68
CA LEU A 163 21.80 5.91 -10.27
C LEU A 163 21.66 5.92 -8.75
N SER A 164 20.60 6.56 -8.25
CA SER A 164 20.23 6.54 -6.85
C SER A 164 18.73 6.28 -6.69
N VAL A 165 18.37 5.32 -5.83
CA VAL A 165 16.96 5.03 -5.51
C VAL A 165 16.40 6.10 -4.59
N PHE A 166 15.28 6.72 -4.95
CA PHE A 166 14.57 7.62 -4.04
C PHE A 166 13.39 6.96 -3.33
N GLY A 167 12.90 5.83 -3.82
CA GLY A 167 11.80 5.09 -3.23
C GLY A 167 11.32 3.94 -4.09
N GLY A 168 10.39 3.15 -3.59
CA GLY A 168 9.82 2.05 -4.35
C GLY A 168 8.97 1.11 -3.50
N LYS A 169 8.48 0.05 -4.16
CA LYS A 169 7.66 -0.98 -3.51
C LYS A 169 8.07 -2.37 -3.95
N THR A 170 8.25 -3.26 -2.99
CA THR A 170 8.42 -4.69 -3.20
C THR A 170 7.09 -5.42 -3.11
N GLY A 171 6.98 -6.57 -3.76
CA GLY A 171 5.86 -7.51 -3.61
C GLY A 171 6.35 -8.94 -3.76
N THR A 172 5.74 -9.87 -3.03
CA THR A 172 6.07 -11.28 -3.14
C THR A 172 4.86 -12.13 -2.81
N THR A 173 4.48 -13.01 -3.73
CA THR A 173 3.58 -14.12 -3.48
C THR A 173 4.17 -15.38 -4.13
N LYS A 174 3.66 -16.57 -3.77
CA LYS A 174 4.11 -17.80 -4.43
C LYS A 174 3.77 -17.81 -5.92
N ALA A 175 2.65 -17.21 -6.30
CA ALA A 175 2.20 -17.14 -7.69
C ALA A 175 2.97 -16.09 -8.51
N ALA A 176 3.16 -14.89 -7.98
CA ALA A 176 3.81 -13.77 -8.68
C ALA A 176 5.35 -13.79 -8.63
N GLY A 177 5.93 -14.54 -7.68
CA GLY A 177 7.38 -14.48 -7.43
C GLY A 177 7.79 -13.15 -6.78
N TYR A 178 9.01 -12.71 -7.04
CA TYR A 178 9.56 -11.46 -6.51
C TYR A 178 9.31 -10.30 -7.48
N CYS A 179 8.55 -9.32 -7.03
CA CYS A 179 8.22 -8.13 -7.80
C CYS A 179 8.84 -6.89 -7.15
N LEU A 180 9.28 -5.96 -7.98
CA LEU A 180 9.87 -4.69 -7.54
C LEU A 180 9.53 -3.60 -8.55
N ILE A 181 9.12 -2.44 -8.03
CA ILE A 181 9.11 -1.19 -8.79
C ILE A 181 9.84 -0.13 -7.98
N MET A 182 10.70 0.65 -8.64
CA MET A 182 11.50 1.70 -8.00
C MET A 182 11.46 2.98 -8.82
N GLY A 183 11.53 4.10 -8.11
CA GLY A 183 11.88 5.39 -8.68
C GLY A 183 13.37 5.66 -8.45
N GLU A 184 14.06 6.09 -9.48
CA GLU A 184 15.49 6.41 -9.48
C GLU A 184 15.75 7.82 -10.02
N LYS A 185 16.88 8.40 -9.63
CA LYS A 185 17.39 9.71 -10.08
C LYS A 185 18.75 9.53 -10.74
#